data_e62512b5ae54049157fa1500dacb9b57
#
_entry.id   e62512b5ae54049157fa1500dacb9b57
#
_cell.length_a   1.000
_cell.length_b   1.000
_cell.length_c   1.000
_cell.angle_alpha   90.00
_cell.angle_beta   90.00
_cell.angle_gamma   90.00
#
_symmetry.space_group_name_H-M   'P 1'
#
loop_
_entity.id
_entity.type
_entity.pdbx_description
1 polymer ?
#
loop_
_entity_poly.entity_id
_entity_poly.type
_entity_poly.pdbx_seq_one_letter_code
_entity_poly.pdbx_strand_id
1 'polypeptide(L)'
;VDFDPSRKYPFLLNPHGGPTGASPLAFNAQEQIMAANGYLILEPNFRGSSGRGEKFAMANQNDWGGGDYRDDMSGVQAIVDKGLADPNRMGAFGWSYGGFMTFWIDTQTDRFKAISPGAGLPDLYSMYSQTDIHRYLTNFFDMKAPWDNFQEYWDHSPMKYIENVKTPTMILHGIADTRVPIPQAEEFYEALKERHVPVEFVKYPRENHGFIEPRHIQDRWQRYLVFFGKYLDNPPITEPKGVLDRMAKDLPQGNASSETQSAAGGYQP
;
A
#
# COMPACT_ATOMS: atom_id res chain seq x y z
N VAL A 1 -16.48 13.39 -1.10
CA VAL A 1 -15.54 14.39 -0.61
C VAL A 1 -15.49 15.50 -1.64
N ASP A 2 -15.65 16.75 -1.20
CA ASP A 2 -15.73 17.92 -2.07
C ASP A 2 -14.33 18.19 -2.69
N PHE A 3 -14.07 17.55 -3.84
CA PHE A 3 -12.83 17.76 -4.57
C PHE A 3 -12.82 19.15 -5.19
N ASP A 4 -11.78 19.92 -4.89
CA ASP A 4 -11.54 21.25 -5.44
C ASP A 4 -10.26 21.23 -6.30
N PRO A 5 -10.37 21.35 -7.64
CA PRO A 5 -9.22 21.30 -8.52
C PRO A 5 -8.27 22.51 -8.38
N SER A 6 -8.64 23.54 -7.63
CA SER A 6 -7.78 24.70 -7.34
C SER A 6 -6.87 24.50 -6.13
N ARG A 7 -7.08 23.42 -5.36
CA ARG A 7 -6.31 23.13 -4.16
C ARG A 7 -5.21 22.10 -4.42
N LYS A 8 -4.10 22.23 -3.68
CA LYS A 8 -3.08 21.17 -3.59
C LYS A 8 -3.36 20.29 -2.39
N TYR A 9 -3.37 18.99 -2.61
CA TYR A 9 -3.65 17.98 -1.60
C TYR A 9 -2.39 17.29 -1.10
N PRO A 10 -2.34 16.83 0.15
CA PRO A 10 -1.38 15.80 0.53
C PRO A 10 -1.62 14.58 -0.36
N PHE A 11 -0.53 14.01 -0.85
CA PHE A 11 -0.56 13.03 -1.95
C PHE A 11 0.03 11.71 -1.51
N LEU A 12 -0.60 10.61 -1.91
CA LEU A 12 -0.14 9.25 -1.66
C LEU A 12 -0.03 8.48 -2.97
N LEU A 13 1.12 7.88 -3.21
CA LEU A 13 1.34 6.90 -4.26
C LEU A 13 1.08 5.50 -3.69
N ASN A 14 0.27 4.68 -4.37
CA ASN A 14 -0.05 3.30 -3.99
C ASN A 14 0.14 2.35 -5.18
N PRO A 15 1.37 1.88 -5.46
CA PRO A 15 1.60 0.83 -6.45
C PRO A 15 0.89 -0.47 -6.06
N HIS A 16 0.24 -1.13 -7.01
CA HIS A 16 -0.46 -2.40 -6.74
C HIS A 16 0.50 -3.59 -6.59
N GLY A 17 0.01 -4.67 -6.01
CA GLY A 17 0.72 -5.95 -5.90
C GLY A 17 0.77 -6.74 -7.22
N GLY A 18 1.57 -7.78 -7.25
CA GLY A 18 1.70 -8.68 -8.41
C GLY A 18 3.14 -9.11 -8.68
N PRO A 19 3.86 -8.52 -9.69
CA PRO A 19 3.59 -7.32 -10.50
C PRO A 19 2.44 -7.42 -11.51
N THR A 20 2.02 -8.62 -11.92
CA THR A 20 0.95 -8.82 -12.91
C THR A 20 -0.47 -8.56 -12.37
N GLY A 21 -0.61 -7.79 -11.28
CA GLY A 21 -1.88 -7.26 -10.81
C GLY A 21 -2.38 -6.09 -11.67
N ALA A 22 -3.41 -5.43 -11.18
CA ALA A 22 -3.89 -4.15 -11.72
C ALA A 22 -4.73 -3.41 -10.67
N SER A 23 -4.69 -2.08 -10.69
CA SER A 23 -5.62 -1.21 -9.97
C SER A 23 -6.87 -1.03 -10.85
N PRO A 24 -8.04 -1.59 -10.46
CA PRO A 24 -9.27 -1.49 -11.24
C PRO A 24 -9.98 -0.16 -11.00
N LEU A 25 -10.77 0.28 -11.96
CA LEU A 25 -11.73 1.37 -11.76
C LEU A 25 -12.97 0.81 -11.02
N ALA A 26 -12.83 0.58 -9.72
CA ALA A 26 -13.87 0.01 -8.88
C ALA A 26 -13.90 0.74 -7.53
N PHE A 27 -15.03 0.62 -6.81
CA PHE A 27 -15.13 1.13 -5.45
C PHE A 27 -14.18 0.35 -4.52
N ASN A 28 -13.34 1.08 -3.81
CA ASN A 28 -12.46 0.55 -2.76
C ASN A 28 -12.69 1.36 -1.47
N ALA A 29 -13.25 0.72 -0.46
CA ALA A 29 -13.58 1.35 0.81
C ALA A 29 -12.34 1.95 1.50
N GLN A 30 -11.18 1.34 1.31
CA GLN A 30 -9.92 1.75 1.94
C GLN A 30 -9.40 3.04 1.32
N GLU A 31 -9.43 3.15 0.00
CA GLU A 31 -9.11 4.40 -0.71
C GLU A 31 -10.08 5.52 -0.33
N GLN A 32 -11.37 5.20 -0.17
CA GLN A 32 -12.37 6.17 0.27
C GLN A 32 -12.10 6.68 1.69
N ILE A 33 -11.56 5.87 2.60
CA ILE A 33 -11.14 6.31 3.93
C ILE A 33 -10.01 7.34 3.82
N MET A 34 -9.00 7.08 3.00
CA MET A 34 -7.89 8.02 2.80
C MET A 34 -8.36 9.30 2.10
N ALA A 35 -9.19 9.18 1.06
CA ALA A 35 -9.77 10.35 0.36
C ALA A 35 -10.67 11.19 1.29
N ALA A 36 -11.46 10.54 2.16
CA ALA A 36 -12.29 11.23 3.15
C ALA A 36 -11.45 11.99 4.19
N ASN A 37 -10.20 11.56 4.42
CA ASN A 37 -9.22 12.26 5.25
C ASN A 37 -8.39 13.28 4.45
N GLY A 38 -8.80 13.61 3.22
CA GLY A 38 -8.23 14.71 2.45
C GLY A 38 -6.99 14.36 1.63
N TYR A 39 -6.66 13.08 1.48
CA TYR A 39 -5.56 12.65 0.61
C TYR A 39 -6.00 12.52 -0.85
N LEU A 40 -5.12 12.90 -1.76
CA LEU A 40 -5.17 12.51 -3.16
C LEU A 40 -4.33 11.24 -3.34
N ILE A 41 -4.90 10.19 -3.94
CA ILE A 41 -4.24 8.90 -4.11
C ILE A 41 -4.03 8.63 -5.58
N LEU A 42 -2.83 8.20 -5.96
CA LEU A 42 -2.50 7.69 -7.28
C LEU A 42 -2.24 6.18 -7.21
N GLU A 43 -3.00 5.42 -7.99
CA GLU A 43 -2.85 3.97 -8.16
C GLU A 43 -2.51 3.66 -9.62
N PRO A 44 -1.24 3.73 -9.99
CA PRO A 44 -0.81 3.55 -11.37
C PRO A 44 -0.91 2.09 -11.81
N ASN A 45 -1.25 1.86 -13.08
CA ASN A 45 -1.02 0.60 -13.76
C ASN A 45 0.27 0.74 -14.58
N PHE A 46 1.41 0.49 -13.92
CA PHE A 46 2.74 0.53 -14.49
C PHE A 46 2.98 -0.65 -15.46
N ARG A 47 4.03 -0.60 -16.27
CA ARG A 47 4.43 -1.77 -17.08
C ARG A 47 4.66 -2.99 -16.19
N GLY A 48 4.18 -4.15 -16.61
CA GLY A 48 4.07 -5.34 -15.77
C GLY A 48 2.64 -5.62 -15.33
N SER A 49 1.75 -4.60 -15.31
CA SER A 49 0.34 -4.77 -14.94
C SER A 49 -0.43 -5.57 -15.98
N SER A 50 -1.44 -6.30 -15.52
CA SER A 50 -2.39 -7.04 -16.37
C SER A 50 -3.42 -6.11 -17.05
N GLY A 51 -4.22 -6.69 -17.96
CA GLY A 51 -5.34 -5.99 -18.61
C GLY A 51 -4.97 -5.11 -19.81
N ARG A 52 -3.68 -5.01 -20.18
CA ARG A 52 -3.19 -4.24 -21.33
C ARG A 52 -2.44 -5.08 -22.36
N GLY A 53 -2.67 -6.39 -22.37
CA GLY A 53 -2.03 -7.36 -23.25
C GLY A 53 -0.70 -7.87 -22.73
N GLU A 54 -0.25 -8.99 -23.30
CA GLU A 54 0.93 -9.75 -22.86
C GLU A 54 2.22 -8.90 -22.90
N LYS A 55 2.43 -8.17 -24.00
CA LYS A 55 3.62 -7.32 -24.14
C LYS A 55 3.76 -6.30 -23.01
N PHE A 56 2.67 -5.74 -22.53
CA PHE A 56 2.69 -4.80 -21.41
C PHE A 56 2.90 -5.52 -20.09
N ALA A 57 2.25 -6.67 -19.88
CA ALA A 57 2.38 -7.49 -18.68
C ALA A 57 3.78 -8.07 -18.49
N MET A 58 4.52 -8.30 -19.59
CA MET A 58 5.89 -8.82 -19.56
C MET A 58 6.97 -7.73 -19.63
N ALA A 59 6.57 -6.46 -19.68
CA ALA A 59 7.50 -5.36 -19.95
C ALA A 59 8.40 -4.96 -18.75
N ASN A 60 8.25 -5.63 -17.60
CA ASN A 60 9.15 -5.50 -16.44
C ASN A 60 9.97 -6.78 -16.15
N GLN A 61 10.07 -7.70 -17.11
CA GLN A 61 11.02 -8.81 -17.00
C GLN A 61 12.44 -8.27 -16.98
N ASN A 62 13.27 -8.76 -16.08
CA ASN A 62 14.64 -8.33 -15.83
C ASN A 62 14.77 -6.81 -15.63
N ASP A 63 13.70 -6.14 -15.14
CA ASP A 63 13.69 -4.68 -14.99
C ASP A 63 12.81 -4.23 -13.80
N TRP A 64 12.69 -5.06 -12.75
CA TRP A 64 12.00 -4.68 -11.52
C TRP A 64 12.66 -3.46 -10.86
N GLY A 65 11.88 -2.43 -10.54
CA GLY A 65 12.43 -1.16 -10.05
C GLY A 65 13.05 -0.28 -11.15
N GLY A 66 12.99 -0.71 -12.42
CA GLY A 66 13.48 0.06 -13.56
C GLY A 66 12.36 0.82 -14.28
N GLY A 67 11.76 0.19 -15.31
CA GLY A 67 10.71 0.82 -16.10
C GLY A 67 9.43 1.07 -15.33
N ASP A 68 9.02 0.13 -14.51
CA ASP A 68 7.85 0.23 -13.65
C ASP A 68 7.97 1.37 -12.61
N TYR A 69 9.14 1.53 -11.97
CA TYR A 69 9.43 2.69 -11.12
C TYR A 69 9.35 4.01 -11.90
N ARG A 70 9.90 4.06 -13.13
CA ARG A 70 9.82 5.26 -13.98
C ARG A 70 8.38 5.59 -14.36
N ASP A 71 7.54 4.57 -14.59
CA ASP A 71 6.13 4.76 -14.88
C ASP A 71 5.40 5.36 -13.66
N ASP A 72 5.64 4.83 -12.46
CA ASP A 72 5.09 5.35 -11.21
C ASP A 72 5.50 6.81 -10.98
N MET A 73 6.79 7.11 -11.11
CA MET A 73 7.32 8.46 -10.89
C MET A 73 6.87 9.46 -11.97
N SER A 74 6.60 9.01 -13.19
CA SER A 74 6.01 9.85 -14.23
C SER A 74 4.55 10.19 -13.89
N GLY A 75 3.80 9.23 -13.35
CA GLY A 75 2.46 9.45 -12.82
C GLY A 75 2.45 10.48 -11.67
N VAL A 76 3.37 10.35 -10.73
CA VAL A 76 3.56 11.33 -9.64
C VAL A 76 3.82 12.72 -10.21
N GLN A 77 4.76 12.83 -11.16
CA GLN A 77 5.10 14.11 -11.78
C GLN A 77 3.90 14.74 -12.51
N ALA A 78 3.13 13.93 -13.23
CA ALA A 78 1.94 14.42 -13.94
C ALA A 78 0.89 15.00 -12.97
N ILE A 79 0.71 14.43 -11.78
CA ILE A 79 -0.22 14.96 -10.77
C ILE A 79 0.32 16.24 -10.12
N VAL A 80 1.63 16.32 -9.89
CA VAL A 80 2.29 17.54 -9.41
C VAL A 80 2.17 18.68 -10.42
N ASP A 81 2.42 18.40 -11.71
CA ASP A 81 2.33 19.40 -12.79
C ASP A 81 0.92 19.92 -13.03
N LYS A 82 -0.09 19.08 -12.77
CA LYS A 82 -1.50 19.51 -12.74
C LYS A 82 -1.86 20.41 -11.57
N GLY A 83 -0.93 20.62 -10.61
CA GLY A 83 -1.16 21.43 -9.43
C GLY A 83 -2.06 20.79 -8.37
N LEU A 84 -2.33 19.48 -8.48
CA LEU A 84 -3.22 18.76 -7.57
C LEU A 84 -2.50 18.20 -6.35
N ALA A 85 -1.26 17.71 -6.50
CA ALA A 85 -0.43 17.26 -5.40
C ALA A 85 0.44 18.39 -4.84
N ASP A 86 0.56 18.44 -3.51
CA ASP A 86 1.56 19.28 -2.84
C ASP A 86 2.91 18.54 -2.82
N PRO A 87 3.94 18.99 -3.54
CA PRO A 87 5.21 18.29 -3.61
C PRO A 87 5.96 18.22 -2.28
N ASN A 88 5.57 19.01 -1.29
CA ASN A 88 6.13 18.98 0.06
C ASN A 88 5.37 18.04 1.02
N ARG A 89 4.24 17.47 0.59
CA ARG A 89 3.38 16.59 1.38
C ARG A 89 3.05 15.31 0.60
N MET A 90 4.09 14.60 0.16
CA MET A 90 3.95 13.34 -0.58
C MET A 90 4.39 12.16 0.26
N GLY A 91 3.60 11.09 0.28
CA GLY A 91 3.90 9.79 0.85
C GLY A 91 3.71 8.66 -0.17
N ALA A 92 4.24 7.48 0.14
CA ALA A 92 4.02 6.28 -0.65
C ALA A 92 3.74 5.08 0.27
N PHE A 93 2.84 4.21 -0.15
CA PHE A 93 2.58 2.93 0.49
C PHE A 93 2.20 1.91 -0.57
N GLY A 94 2.33 0.63 -0.26
CA GLY A 94 1.92 -0.44 -1.18
C GLY A 94 2.04 -1.79 -0.50
N TRP A 95 1.48 -2.82 -1.11
CA TRP A 95 1.45 -4.17 -0.55
C TRP A 95 2.04 -5.20 -1.51
N SER A 96 2.78 -6.19 -1.01
CA SER A 96 3.37 -7.25 -1.84
C SER A 96 4.39 -6.68 -2.83
N TYR A 97 4.20 -6.84 -4.13
CA TYR A 97 5.00 -6.14 -5.14
C TYR A 97 4.92 -4.63 -4.99
N GLY A 98 3.74 -4.09 -4.62
CA GLY A 98 3.62 -2.66 -4.27
C GLY A 98 4.45 -2.30 -3.04
N GLY A 99 4.62 -3.24 -2.09
CA GLY A 99 5.55 -3.11 -0.96
C GLY A 99 7.02 -3.14 -1.40
N PHE A 100 7.38 -4.01 -2.36
CA PHE A 100 8.69 -3.99 -3.03
C PHE A 100 8.93 -2.62 -3.67
N MET A 101 8.01 -2.15 -4.50
CA MET A 101 8.13 -0.84 -5.16
C MET A 101 8.23 0.30 -4.14
N THR A 102 7.53 0.20 -3.00
CA THR A 102 7.61 1.19 -1.93
C THR A 102 8.98 1.18 -1.25
N PHE A 103 9.58 0.01 -0.99
CA PHE A 103 10.98 -0.10 -0.54
C PHE A 103 11.96 0.45 -1.59
N TRP A 104 11.71 0.13 -2.86
CA TRP A 104 12.54 0.63 -3.96
C TRP A 104 12.52 2.15 -4.04
N ILE A 105 11.33 2.75 -4.03
CA ILE A 105 11.15 4.21 -4.01
C ILE A 105 11.94 4.85 -2.86
N ASP A 106 11.89 4.26 -1.66
CA ASP A 106 12.61 4.77 -0.48
C ASP A 106 14.14 4.83 -0.68
N THR A 107 14.67 3.90 -1.48
CA THR A 107 16.10 3.84 -1.79
C THR A 107 16.52 4.70 -2.99
N GLN A 108 15.59 5.15 -3.82
CA GLN A 108 15.90 5.82 -5.10
C GLN A 108 15.61 7.32 -5.10
N THR A 109 14.83 7.84 -4.14
CA THR A 109 14.44 9.26 -4.13
C THR A 109 14.09 9.75 -2.74
N ASP A 110 14.32 11.03 -2.47
CA ASP A 110 13.96 11.75 -1.25
C ASP A 110 12.69 12.63 -1.40
N ARG A 111 11.95 12.44 -2.49
CA ARG A 111 10.74 13.24 -2.78
C ARG A 111 9.61 13.00 -1.78
N PHE A 112 9.53 11.81 -1.19
CA PHE A 112 8.49 11.43 -0.24
C PHE A 112 8.91 11.77 1.20
N LYS A 113 7.95 12.20 2.00
CA LYS A 113 8.17 12.59 3.40
C LYS A 113 7.84 11.47 4.39
N ALA A 114 7.14 10.45 3.93
CA ALA A 114 6.78 9.26 4.69
C ALA A 114 6.55 8.09 3.72
N ILE A 115 7.04 6.91 4.09
CA ILE A 115 6.95 5.69 3.28
C ILE A 115 6.44 4.54 4.12
N SER A 116 5.50 3.74 3.61
CA SER A 116 4.97 2.61 4.35
C SER A 116 4.84 1.36 3.48
N PRO A 117 5.92 0.57 3.32
CA PRO A 117 5.86 -0.72 2.66
C PRO A 117 5.12 -1.76 3.51
N GLY A 118 4.21 -2.50 2.88
CA GLY A 118 3.49 -3.61 3.49
C GLY A 118 3.81 -4.94 2.80
N ALA A 119 4.11 -6.01 3.56
CA ALA A 119 4.43 -7.34 3.05
C ALA A 119 5.32 -7.30 1.80
N GLY A 120 6.28 -6.38 1.78
CA GLY A 120 7.21 -6.16 0.67
C GLY A 120 8.47 -7.01 0.77
N LEU A 121 9.22 -7.08 -0.33
CA LEU A 121 10.38 -7.94 -0.49
C LEU A 121 11.63 -7.11 -0.88
N PRO A 122 12.41 -6.63 0.09
CA PRO A 122 13.57 -5.78 -0.17
C PRO A 122 14.83 -6.54 -0.61
N ASP A 123 14.94 -7.85 -0.35
CA ASP A 123 16.06 -8.68 -0.78
C ASP A 123 15.57 -9.86 -1.63
N LEU A 124 15.70 -9.74 -2.95
CA LEU A 124 15.24 -10.73 -3.90
C LEU A 124 16.05 -12.02 -3.86
N TYR A 125 17.31 -11.96 -3.38
CA TYR A 125 18.15 -13.15 -3.25
C TYR A 125 17.64 -14.06 -2.12
N SER A 126 17.45 -13.52 -0.92
CA SER A 126 16.94 -14.28 0.23
C SER A 126 15.46 -14.64 0.04
N MET A 127 14.68 -13.77 -0.59
CA MET A 127 13.28 -14.00 -0.94
C MET A 127 13.06 -15.31 -1.70
N TYR A 128 13.92 -15.63 -2.67
CA TYR A 128 13.82 -16.86 -3.46
C TYR A 128 13.73 -18.12 -2.60
N SER A 129 14.57 -18.21 -1.56
CA SER A 129 14.63 -19.38 -0.68
C SER A 129 13.57 -19.41 0.41
N GLN A 130 12.95 -18.26 0.69
CA GLN A 130 11.99 -18.10 1.79
C GLN A 130 10.52 -18.24 1.32
N THR A 131 10.22 -17.85 0.08
CA THR A 131 8.84 -17.81 -0.45
C THR A 131 8.29 -19.15 -0.85
N ASP A 132 6.97 -19.32 -0.77
CA ASP A 132 6.24 -20.48 -1.32
C ASP A 132 6.11 -20.44 -2.86
N ILE A 133 6.50 -19.33 -3.53
CA ILE A 133 6.36 -19.13 -4.98
C ILE A 133 7.70 -18.84 -5.69
N HIS A 134 8.79 -19.43 -5.24
CA HIS A 134 10.13 -19.15 -5.79
C HIS A 134 10.22 -19.26 -7.33
N ARG A 135 9.49 -20.23 -7.95
CA ARG A 135 9.44 -20.37 -9.42
C ARG A 135 8.74 -19.21 -10.11
N TYR A 136 7.77 -18.57 -9.44
CA TYR A 136 7.15 -17.36 -9.97
C TYR A 136 8.17 -16.21 -10.07
N LEU A 137 9.03 -16.09 -9.06
CA LEU A 137 10.09 -15.07 -9.06
C LEU A 137 11.06 -15.28 -10.23
N THR A 138 11.48 -16.51 -10.53
CA THR A 138 12.41 -16.78 -11.64
C THR A 138 11.86 -16.37 -13.01
N ASN A 139 10.55 -16.34 -13.20
CA ASN A 139 9.95 -15.88 -14.47
C ASN A 139 10.35 -14.45 -14.84
N PHE A 140 10.75 -13.63 -13.84
CA PHE A 140 11.19 -12.27 -14.04
C PHE A 140 12.71 -12.10 -14.08
N PHE A 141 13.48 -13.20 -13.91
CA PHE A 141 14.94 -13.18 -13.85
C PHE A 141 15.54 -14.30 -14.75
N ASP A 142 15.23 -14.27 -16.05
CA ASP A 142 15.72 -15.17 -17.09
C ASP A 142 15.50 -16.67 -16.79
N MET A 143 14.49 -17.02 -16.01
CA MET A 143 14.24 -18.39 -15.52
C MET A 143 15.42 -18.98 -14.71
N LYS A 144 16.32 -18.13 -14.21
CA LYS A 144 17.49 -18.53 -13.43
C LYS A 144 17.24 -18.38 -11.93
N ALA A 145 17.87 -19.24 -11.14
CA ALA A 145 17.91 -19.09 -9.69
C ALA A 145 18.95 -18.01 -9.27
N PRO A 146 18.86 -17.43 -8.05
CA PRO A 146 19.77 -16.36 -7.63
C PRO A 146 21.26 -16.74 -7.64
N TRP A 147 21.61 -17.99 -7.36
CA TRP A 147 23.02 -18.46 -7.39
C TRP A 147 23.57 -18.56 -8.81
N ASP A 148 22.72 -18.64 -9.85
CA ASP A 148 23.11 -18.63 -11.26
C ASP A 148 23.05 -17.24 -11.89
N ASN A 149 22.45 -16.26 -11.17
CA ASN A 149 22.23 -14.89 -11.65
C ASN A 149 22.26 -13.88 -10.49
N PHE A 150 23.24 -13.99 -9.60
CA PHE A 150 23.33 -13.21 -8.36
C PHE A 150 23.23 -11.70 -8.61
N GLN A 151 23.98 -11.19 -9.60
CA GLN A 151 24.07 -9.76 -9.83
C GLN A 151 22.71 -9.17 -10.20
N GLU A 152 21.92 -9.86 -11.03
CA GLU A 152 20.59 -9.41 -11.44
C GLU A 152 19.63 -9.31 -10.24
N TYR A 153 19.61 -10.35 -9.40
CA TYR A 153 18.77 -10.34 -8.19
C TYR A 153 19.20 -9.23 -7.21
N TRP A 154 20.52 -9.04 -7.05
CA TRP A 154 21.04 -8.04 -6.13
C TRP A 154 20.84 -6.62 -6.65
N ASP A 155 21.01 -6.39 -7.95
CA ASP A 155 20.82 -5.08 -8.57
C ASP A 155 19.38 -4.57 -8.50
N HIS A 156 18.42 -5.50 -8.45
CA HIS A 156 17.01 -5.21 -8.29
C HIS A 156 16.50 -5.32 -6.84
N SER A 157 17.39 -5.53 -5.87
CA SER A 157 17.03 -5.59 -4.45
C SER A 157 17.14 -4.21 -3.80
N PRO A 158 16.07 -3.67 -3.18
CA PRO A 158 16.13 -2.44 -2.37
C PRO A 158 17.24 -2.48 -1.31
N MET A 159 17.51 -3.64 -0.68
CA MET A 159 18.57 -3.80 0.32
C MET A 159 19.95 -3.37 -0.18
N LYS A 160 20.25 -3.53 -1.46
CA LYS A 160 21.52 -3.08 -2.06
C LYS A 160 21.75 -1.57 -1.87
N TYR A 161 20.68 -0.79 -1.85
CA TYR A 161 20.71 0.66 -1.83
C TYR A 161 20.26 1.26 -0.50
N ILE A 162 20.25 0.46 0.56
CA ILE A 162 19.75 0.85 1.88
C ILE A 162 20.44 2.08 2.46
N GLU A 163 21.68 2.36 2.04
CA GLU A 163 22.44 3.53 2.46
C GLU A 163 21.83 4.85 2.03
N ASN A 164 21.00 4.86 1.02
CA ASN A 164 20.34 6.06 0.50
C ASN A 164 19.11 6.45 1.31
N VAL A 165 18.55 5.53 2.10
CA VAL A 165 17.30 5.75 2.82
C VAL A 165 17.46 6.77 3.94
N LYS A 166 16.57 7.78 3.93
CA LYS A 166 16.49 8.84 4.93
C LYS A 166 15.06 9.12 5.38
N THR A 167 14.08 8.61 4.63
CA THR A 167 12.68 8.90 4.84
C THR A 167 12.13 8.11 6.03
N PRO A 168 11.34 8.74 6.92
CA PRO A 168 10.62 8.02 7.96
C PRO A 168 9.77 6.90 7.36
N THR A 169 9.96 5.68 7.86
CA THR A 169 9.39 4.45 7.28
C THR A 169 8.56 3.69 8.31
N MET A 170 7.35 3.26 7.93
CA MET A 170 6.52 2.36 8.73
C MET A 170 6.28 1.05 7.97
N ILE A 171 6.87 -0.04 8.45
CA ILE A 171 6.74 -1.36 7.83
C ILE A 171 5.57 -2.12 8.46
N LEU A 172 4.71 -2.73 7.64
CA LEU A 172 3.56 -3.51 8.09
C LEU A 172 3.66 -4.94 7.54
N HIS A 173 3.54 -5.98 8.40
CA HIS A 173 3.70 -7.36 7.94
C HIS A 173 2.90 -8.36 8.77
N GLY A 174 2.33 -9.38 8.12
CA GLY A 174 1.73 -10.54 8.77
C GLY A 174 2.81 -11.52 9.25
N ILE A 175 2.75 -11.96 10.52
CA ILE A 175 3.76 -12.89 11.07
C ILE A 175 3.71 -14.26 10.37
N ALA A 176 2.52 -14.70 9.94
CA ALA A 176 2.33 -16.00 9.28
C ALA A 176 2.41 -15.92 7.75
N ASP A 177 2.96 -14.84 7.19
CA ASP A 177 3.09 -14.65 5.75
C ASP A 177 4.11 -15.64 5.16
N THR A 178 3.63 -16.55 4.32
CA THR A 178 4.45 -17.54 3.59
C THR A 178 4.76 -17.12 2.17
N ARG A 179 4.02 -16.13 1.63
CA ARG A 179 4.20 -15.57 0.30
C ARG A 179 5.41 -14.64 0.24
N VAL A 180 5.42 -13.67 1.14
CA VAL A 180 6.57 -12.81 1.44
C VAL A 180 6.87 -12.99 2.93
N PRO A 181 7.78 -13.89 3.28
CA PRO A 181 8.07 -14.18 4.68
C PRO A 181 8.60 -12.96 5.44
N ILE A 182 8.19 -12.85 6.71
CA ILE A 182 8.47 -11.69 7.56
C ILE A 182 9.98 -11.34 7.70
N PRO A 183 10.94 -12.28 7.58
CA PRO A 183 12.36 -11.93 7.57
C PRO A 183 12.74 -10.88 6.52
N GLN A 184 12.02 -10.81 5.40
CA GLN A 184 12.21 -9.75 4.40
C GLN A 184 12.04 -8.36 5.02
N ALA A 185 10.99 -8.16 5.79
CA ALA A 185 10.74 -6.89 6.47
C ALA A 185 11.71 -6.67 7.63
N GLU A 186 12.13 -7.73 8.33
CA GLU A 186 13.07 -7.67 9.46
C GLU A 186 14.45 -7.21 9.00
N GLU A 187 14.96 -7.69 7.87
CA GLU A 187 16.24 -7.26 7.29
C GLU A 187 16.28 -5.74 7.06
N PHE A 188 15.26 -5.20 6.39
CA PHE A 188 15.20 -3.77 6.10
C PHE A 188 15.01 -2.93 7.36
N TYR A 189 14.16 -3.39 8.28
CA TYR A 189 13.93 -2.73 9.57
C TYR A 189 15.20 -2.60 10.39
N GLU A 190 15.96 -3.70 10.57
CA GLU A 190 17.20 -3.67 11.35
C GLU A 190 18.25 -2.75 10.68
N ALA A 191 18.35 -2.79 9.35
CA ALA A 191 19.26 -1.90 8.63
C ALA A 191 18.90 -0.42 8.83
N LEU A 192 17.62 -0.04 8.82
CA LEU A 192 17.19 1.33 9.10
C LEU A 192 17.49 1.75 10.54
N LYS A 193 17.31 0.86 11.51
CA LYS A 193 17.66 1.12 12.92
C LYS A 193 19.15 1.40 13.09
N GLU A 194 20.01 0.54 12.54
CA GLU A 194 21.48 0.72 12.58
C GLU A 194 21.91 2.06 11.95
N ARG A 195 21.17 2.52 10.96
CA ARG A 195 21.40 3.78 10.26
C ARG A 195 20.72 4.98 10.92
N HIS A 196 20.03 4.80 12.04
CA HIS A 196 19.30 5.82 12.78
C HIS A 196 18.21 6.53 11.95
N VAL A 197 17.65 5.86 10.94
CA VAL A 197 16.49 6.34 10.20
C VAL A 197 15.24 6.09 11.05
N PRO A 198 14.32 7.07 11.19
CA PRO A 198 13.08 6.85 11.91
C PRO A 198 12.27 5.71 11.30
N VAL A 199 12.10 4.61 12.02
CA VAL A 199 11.40 3.43 11.53
C VAL A 199 10.46 2.85 12.59
N GLU A 200 9.25 2.46 12.16
CA GLU A 200 8.29 1.70 12.92
C GLU A 200 8.05 0.35 12.22
N PHE A 201 7.97 -0.74 12.99
CA PHE A 201 7.64 -2.05 12.44
C PHE A 201 6.43 -2.64 13.16
N VAL A 202 5.33 -2.82 12.44
CA VAL A 202 4.09 -3.38 12.97
C VAL A 202 3.94 -4.82 12.47
N LYS A 203 4.00 -5.76 13.40
CA LYS A 203 3.87 -7.20 13.16
C LYS A 203 2.47 -7.66 13.55
N TYR A 204 1.72 -8.23 12.60
CA TYR A 204 0.36 -8.71 12.83
C TYR A 204 0.35 -10.22 13.07
N PRO A 205 0.08 -10.66 14.32
CA PRO A 205 0.04 -12.09 14.64
C PRO A 205 -1.09 -12.79 13.88
N ARG A 206 -0.84 -14.05 13.46
CA ARG A 206 -1.78 -14.91 12.72
C ARG A 206 -2.14 -14.45 11.30
N GLU A 207 -1.79 -13.25 10.90
CA GLU A 207 -2.03 -12.76 9.53
C GLU A 207 -1.01 -13.35 8.56
N ASN A 208 -1.55 -13.82 7.44
CA ASN A 208 -0.79 -14.25 6.27
C ASN A 208 -0.60 -13.06 5.31
N HIS A 209 -0.28 -13.33 4.04
CA HIS A 209 -0.04 -12.30 3.01
C HIS A 209 -1.24 -11.37 2.80
N GLY A 210 -2.46 -11.87 2.91
CA GLY A 210 -3.70 -11.09 2.96
C GLY A 210 -4.27 -11.09 4.37
N PHE A 211 -4.57 -9.91 4.93
CA PHE A 211 -5.19 -9.80 6.25
C PHE A 211 -6.65 -10.21 6.21
N ILE A 212 -7.05 -11.04 7.16
CA ILE A 212 -8.42 -11.55 7.28
C ILE A 212 -9.10 -11.13 8.59
N GLU A 213 -8.34 -10.79 9.64
CA GLU A 213 -8.92 -10.36 10.89
C GLU A 213 -9.42 -8.90 10.80
N PRO A 214 -10.73 -8.61 10.97
CA PRO A 214 -11.27 -7.26 10.78
C PRO A 214 -10.58 -6.19 11.64
N ARG A 215 -10.19 -6.55 12.88
CA ARG A 215 -9.48 -5.62 13.78
C ARG A 215 -8.08 -5.28 13.28
N HIS A 216 -7.36 -6.23 12.67
CA HIS A 216 -6.06 -5.97 12.07
C HIS A 216 -6.18 -5.11 10.81
N ILE A 217 -7.21 -5.36 9.99
CA ILE A 217 -7.52 -4.52 8.82
C ILE A 217 -7.81 -3.09 9.28
N GLN A 218 -8.64 -2.91 10.31
CA GLN A 218 -8.96 -1.60 10.86
C GLN A 218 -7.71 -0.90 11.42
N ASP A 219 -6.93 -1.60 12.26
CA ASP A 219 -5.69 -1.07 12.85
C ASP A 219 -4.70 -0.62 11.78
N ARG A 220 -4.51 -1.40 10.71
CA ARG A 220 -3.65 -1.04 9.58
C ARG A 220 -4.01 0.32 8.99
N TRP A 221 -5.31 0.56 8.72
CA TRP A 221 -5.75 1.82 8.13
C TRP A 221 -5.68 2.99 9.10
N GLN A 222 -5.95 2.77 10.37
CA GLN A 222 -5.74 3.79 11.41
C GLN A 222 -4.27 4.18 11.51
N ARG A 223 -3.35 3.21 11.44
CA ARG A 223 -1.91 3.48 11.44
C ARG A 223 -1.46 4.27 10.23
N TYR A 224 -1.94 3.94 9.03
CA TYR A 224 -1.66 4.76 7.85
C TYR A 224 -2.10 6.21 8.04
N LEU A 225 -3.33 6.45 8.53
CA LEU A 225 -3.83 7.80 8.78
C LEU A 225 -2.97 8.55 9.80
N VAL A 226 -2.59 7.92 10.90
CA VAL A 226 -1.76 8.54 11.94
C VAL A 226 -0.36 8.80 11.42
N PHE A 227 0.27 7.83 10.78
CA PHE A 227 1.63 7.91 10.27
C PHE A 227 1.76 8.99 9.18
N PHE A 228 0.96 8.90 8.13
CA PHE A 228 0.98 9.91 7.07
C PHE A 228 0.51 11.27 7.58
N GLY A 229 -0.48 11.30 8.49
CA GLY A 229 -0.95 12.54 9.10
C GLY A 229 0.16 13.31 9.82
N LYS A 230 1.04 12.59 10.52
CA LYS A 230 2.18 13.16 11.23
C LYS A 230 3.21 13.78 10.28
N TYR A 231 3.56 13.08 9.21
CA TYR A 231 4.67 13.49 8.33
C TYR A 231 4.24 14.35 7.12
N LEU A 232 2.95 14.32 6.77
CA LEU A 232 2.39 15.10 5.66
C LEU A 232 1.56 16.30 6.15
N ASP A 233 1.64 16.64 7.44
CA ASP A 233 0.88 17.72 8.05
C ASP A 233 -0.63 17.67 7.70
N ASN A 234 -1.20 16.48 7.92
CA ASN A 234 -2.61 16.19 7.62
C ASN A 234 -3.20 15.27 8.70
N PRO A 235 -3.42 15.78 9.93
CA PRO A 235 -3.89 14.96 11.03
C PRO A 235 -5.23 14.28 10.69
N PRO A 236 -5.43 13.04 11.14
CA PRO A 236 -6.68 12.30 10.88
C PRO A 236 -7.90 13.07 11.39
N ILE A 237 -8.99 12.99 10.65
CA ILE A 237 -10.28 13.52 11.08
C ILE A 237 -10.81 12.61 12.20
N THR A 238 -10.72 13.08 13.44
CA THR A 238 -11.10 12.31 14.64
C THR A 238 -12.61 12.30 14.91
N GLU A 239 -13.33 13.24 14.30
CA GLU A 239 -14.80 13.30 14.36
C GLU A 239 -15.38 13.51 12.97
N PRO A 240 -16.17 12.60 12.44
CA PRO A 240 -16.87 12.77 11.17
C PRO A 240 -18.11 13.67 11.36
N LYS A 241 -17.93 14.89 11.83
CA LYS A 241 -19.01 15.85 12.11
C LYS A 241 -19.88 16.20 10.90
N GLY A 242 -19.41 15.92 9.68
CA GLY A 242 -20.15 16.16 8.45
C GLY A 242 -20.69 14.90 7.75
N VAL A 243 -20.12 13.72 8.03
CA VAL A 243 -20.52 12.47 7.36
C VAL A 243 -21.74 11.85 8.05
N LEU A 244 -21.76 11.80 9.38
CA LEU A 244 -22.90 11.28 10.14
C LEU A 244 -24.11 12.22 10.02
N ASP A 245 -23.92 13.55 9.99
CA ASP A 245 -25.00 14.51 9.79
C ASP A 245 -25.60 14.45 8.38
N ARG A 246 -24.81 14.08 7.35
CA ARG A 246 -25.31 13.84 5.99
C ARG A 246 -26.00 12.49 5.90
N MET A 247 -25.44 11.43 6.44
CA MET A 247 -26.06 10.09 6.48
C MET A 247 -27.39 10.11 7.26
N ALA A 248 -27.48 10.89 8.34
CA ALA A 248 -28.72 11.06 9.09
C ALA A 248 -29.81 11.83 8.31
N LYS A 249 -29.42 12.71 7.39
CA LYS A 249 -30.35 13.46 6.51
C LYS A 249 -30.82 12.63 5.30
N ASP A 250 -29.98 11.71 4.84
CA ASP A 250 -30.25 10.90 3.64
C ASP A 250 -30.93 9.54 3.99
N LEU A 251 -31.06 9.20 5.28
CA LEU A 251 -31.87 8.07 5.69
C LEU A 251 -33.36 8.43 5.48
N PRO A 252 -34.14 7.61 4.74
CA PRO A 252 -35.57 7.83 4.62
C PRO A 252 -36.19 7.86 6.03
N GLN A 253 -36.85 8.96 6.36
CA GLN A 253 -37.60 9.11 7.60
C GLN A 253 -38.66 8.01 7.63
N GLY A 254 -38.36 6.91 8.30
CA GLY A 254 -39.31 5.82 8.46
C GLY A 254 -40.56 6.34 9.16
N ASN A 255 -41.69 6.31 8.45
CA ASN A 255 -43.00 6.50 9.06
C ASN A 255 -43.15 5.46 10.18
N ALA A 256 -42.98 5.92 11.40
CA ALA A 256 -43.42 5.18 12.55
C ALA A 256 -44.97 5.17 12.55
N SER A 257 -45.58 4.34 11.73
CA SER A 257 -46.98 3.98 11.90
C SER A 257 -47.06 2.87 12.95
N SER A 258 -47.63 3.24 14.08
CA SER A 258 -48.09 2.39 15.14
C SER A 258 -48.95 1.24 14.59
N GLU A 259 -48.50 0.01 14.71
CA GLU A 259 -49.37 -1.15 14.84
C GLU A 259 -48.87 -2.06 15.96
N THR A 260 -49.32 -1.72 17.17
CA THR A 260 -49.48 -2.68 18.26
C THR A 260 -50.66 -3.57 17.90
N GLN A 261 -50.42 -4.80 17.45
CA GLN A 261 -51.43 -5.86 17.56
C GLN A 261 -50.85 -7.02 18.36
N SER A 262 -51.52 -7.21 19.50
CA SER A 262 -51.40 -8.35 20.41
C SER A 262 -51.72 -9.66 19.70
N ALA A 263 -50.89 -10.65 19.85
CA ALA A 263 -51.28 -12.04 19.73
C ALA A 263 -50.62 -12.84 20.88
N ALA A 264 -51.37 -12.94 21.96
CA ALA A 264 -51.19 -13.99 22.93
C ALA A 264 -51.72 -15.29 22.30
N GLY A 265 -50.91 -16.31 22.18
CA GLY A 265 -51.27 -17.66 21.79
C GLY A 265 -50.35 -18.64 22.50
N GLY A 266 -50.82 -19.17 23.60
CA GLY A 266 -50.14 -20.13 24.44
C GLY A 266 -49.93 -21.49 23.77
N TYR A 267 -48.82 -22.09 24.10
CA TYR A 267 -48.62 -23.53 23.94
C TYR A 267 -48.20 -24.14 25.27
N GLN A 268 -49.06 -25.03 25.78
CA GLN A 268 -48.77 -26.04 26.79
C GLN A 268 -49.24 -27.40 26.24
N PRO A 269 -48.78 -28.53 26.75
CA PRO A 269 -47.51 -28.88 27.39
C PRO A 269 -46.54 -29.61 26.48
#